data_f72a8e9c3936f15d0928cc03109401d4
#
_entry.id   f72a8e9c3936f15d0928cc03109401d4
#
_cell.length_a   1.000
_cell.length_b   1.000
_cell.length_c   1.000
_cell.angle_alpha   90.00
_cell.angle_beta   90.00
_cell.angle_gamma   90.00
#
_symmetry.space_group_name_H-M   'P 1'
#
loop_
_entity.id
_entity.type
_entity.pdbx_description
1 polymer ?
#
loop_
_entity_poly.entity_id
_entity_poly.type
_entity_poly.pdbx_seq_one_letter_code
_entity_poly.pdbx_strand_id
1 'polypeptide(L)'
;MFTRISMLLSAAILGAALVSSSSVMAQTVGADGLIKVKSAYTLDETVARLKKDIADKGIMFFSAVDQSKLAADAGINLRPSTLLMFGNPPLGTQFMTSNPYSGLDWPVRLLVIQDDKGEVWAAYTDFAWIARRHGITDRGQQFNMASAVVESITSSVKAK
;
A
#
# COMPACT_ATOMS: atom_id res chain seq x y z
N MET A 1 -26.82 -77.12 -12.63
CA MET A 1 -27.34 -75.98 -13.38
C MET A 1 -26.86 -74.74 -12.65
N PHE A 2 -25.72 -74.17 -13.04
CA PHE A 2 -24.97 -73.17 -12.29
C PHE A 2 -25.19 -71.81 -12.93
N THR A 3 -25.80 -70.89 -12.15
CA THR A 3 -26.04 -69.51 -12.57
C THR A 3 -24.85 -68.65 -12.07
N ARG A 4 -24.11 -68.05 -13.01
CA ARG A 4 -23.00 -67.13 -12.73
C ARG A 4 -23.52 -65.73 -12.46
N ILE A 5 -23.23 -65.20 -11.28
CA ILE A 5 -23.51 -63.80 -10.93
C ILE A 5 -22.25 -63.00 -11.27
N SER A 6 -22.37 -62.05 -12.22
CA SER A 6 -21.32 -61.09 -12.58
C SER A 6 -21.40 -59.89 -11.64
N MET A 7 -20.30 -59.69 -10.92
CA MET A 7 -20.09 -58.58 -10.03
C MET A 7 -19.47 -57.40 -10.82
N LEU A 8 -20.23 -56.33 -11.02
CA LEU A 8 -19.71 -55.08 -11.64
C LEU A 8 -19.06 -54.23 -10.52
N LEU A 9 -17.75 -54.06 -10.63
CA LEU A 9 -16.98 -53.13 -9.80
C LEU A 9 -17.12 -51.70 -10.36
N SER A 10 -17.83 -50.83 -9.68
CA SER A 10 -17.86 -49.40 -10.01
C SER A 10 -16.69 -48.72 -9.29
N ALA A 11 -15.71 -48.25 -10.04
CA ALA A 11 -14.60 -47.44 -9.54
C ALA A 11 -15.07 -45.97 -9.41
N ALA A 12 -15.24 -45.50 -8.20
CA ALA A 12 -15.48 -44.09 -7.92
C ALA A 12 -14.14 -43.32 -7.96
N ILE A 13 -13.94 -42.47 -8.95
CA ILE A 13 -12.82 -41.53 -9.03
C ILE A 13 -13.13 -40.33 -8.16
N LEU A 14 -12.46 -40.27 -7.01
CA LEU A 14 -12.52 -39.13 -6.11
C LEU A 14 -11.57 -38.03 -6.64
N GLY A 15 -12.11 -37.05 -7.36
CA GLY A 15 -11.37 -35.89 -7.82
C GLY A 15 -11.05 -34.95 -6.64
N ALA A 16 -9.82 -34.94 -6.19
CA ALA A 16 -9.35 -33.94 -5.21
C ALA A 16 -9.16 -32.59 -5.92
N ALA A 17 -10.09 -31.66 -5.68
CA ALA A 17 -9.92 -30.27 -6.08
C ALA A 17 -8.85 -29.61 -5.20
N LEU A 18 -7.68 -29.34 -5.76
CA LEU A 18 -6.66 -28.50 -5.14
C LEU A 18 -7.17 -27.06 -5.08
N VAL A 19 -7.67 -26.65 -3.94
CA VAL A 19 -7.96 -25.25 -3.64
C VAL A 19 -6.62 -24.56 -3.39
N SER A 20 -6.11 -23.88 -4.42
CA SER A 20 -4.95 -23.00 -4.29
C SER A 20 -5.34 -21.80 -3.43
N SER A 21 -5.03 -21.86 -2.14
CA SER A 21 -5.15 -20.73 -1.22
C SER A 21 -4.10 -19.69 -1.60
N SER A 22 -4.51 -18.67 -2.35
CA SER A 22 -3.70 -17.47 -2.55
C SER A 22 -3.54 -16.77 -1.21
N SER A 23 -2.39 -16.94 -0.58
CA SER A 23 -2.02 -16.20 0.63
C SER A 23 -1.94 -14.72 0.29
N VAL A 24 -2.97 -13.96 0.62
CA VAL A 24 -2.91 -12.51 0.65
C VAL A 24 -1.88 -12.16 1.73
N MET A 25 -0.67 -11.81 1.31
CA MET A 25 0.36 -11.33 2.23
C MET A 25 -0.13 -10.03 2.83
N ALA A 26 -0.62 -10.10 4.06
CA ALA A 26 -0.97 -8.91 4.84
C ALA A 26 0.25 -8.00 4.93
N GLN A 27 0.08 -6.72 4.64
CA GLN A 27 1.13 -5.73 4.82
C GLN A 27 1.41 -5.64 6.33
N THR A 28 2.66 -5.90 6.72
CA THR A 28 3.05 -5.85 8.14
C THR A 28 3.26 -4.39 8.51
N VAL A 29 2.40 -3.87 9.38
CA VAL A 29 2.61 -2.56 10.01
C VAL A 29 3.71 -2.71 11.05
N GLY A 30 4.81 -1.96 10.89
CA GLY A 30 5.88 -1.90 11.88
C GLY A 30 5.41 -1.24 13.19
N ALA A 31 6.13 -1.48 14.28
CA ALA A 31 5.88 -0.80 15.56
C ALA A 31 6.02 0.74 15.45
N ASP A 32 6.73 1.20 14.42
CA ASP A 32 6.90 2.61 14.03
C ASP A 32 5.69 3.20 13.28
N GLY A 33 4.66 2.41 13.00
CA GLY A 33 3.48 2.82 12.25
C GLY A 33 3.73 2.95 10.74
N LEU A 34 4.82 2.41 10.20
CA LEU A 34 5.12 2.46 8.77
C LEU A 34 4.59 1.22 8.05
N ILE A 35 3.96 1.47 6.91
CA ILE A 35 3.68 0.45 5.89
C ILE A 35 4.70 0.61 4.77
N LYS A 36 5.36 -0.49 4.40
CA LYS A 36 6.38 -0.53 3.35
C LYS A 36 5.96 -1.50 2.27
N VAL A 37 5.95 -1.04 1.03
CA VAL A 37 5.60 -1.82 -0.16
C VAL A 37 6.83 -1.88 -1.06
N LYS A 38 7.35 -3.08 -1.31
CA LYS A 38 8.46 -3.27 -2.25
C LYS A 38 7.98 -3.03 -3.67
N SER A 39 8.68 -2.17 -4.40
CA SER A 39 8.40 -1.92 -5.82
C SER A 39 9.10 -2.95 -6.71
N ALA A 40 8.45 -3.30 -7.82
CA ALA A 40 9.03 -4.09 -8.89
C ALA A 40 9.84 -3.26 -9.90
N TYR A 41 9.90 -1.93 -9.72
CA TYR A 41 10.38 -0.96 -10.71
C TYR A 41 11.54 -0.13 -10.15
N THR A 42 12.24 0.58 -11.04
CA THR A 42 13.21 1.60 -10.65
C THR A 42 12.53 2.73 -9.86
N LEU A 43 13.30 3.57 -9.18
CA LEU A 43 12.75 4.68 -8.40
C LEU A 43 11.93 5.63 -9.28
N ASP A 44 12.49 6.06 -10.41
CA ASP A 44 11.82 7.01 -11.33
C ASP A 44 10.54 6.42 -11.91
N GLU A 45 10.56 5.15 -12.30
CA GLU A 45 9.40 4.45 -12.81
C GLU A 45 8.34 4.25 -11.73
N THR A 46 8.75 3.95 -10.49
CA THR A 46 7.85 3.86 -9.34
C THR A 46 7.15 5.19 -9.09
N VAL A 47 7.90 6.28 -9.04
CA VAL A 47 7.36 7.64 -8.88
C VAL A 47 6.37 7.97 -10.00
N ALA A 48 6.73 7.70 -11.27
CA ALA A 48 5.87 7.97 -12.41
C ALA A 48 4.55 7.18 -12.35
N ARG A 49 4.60 5.89 -12.01
CA ARG A 49 3.44 5.02 -11.88
C ARG A 49 2.51 5.45 -10.75
N LEU A 50 3.07 5.76 -9.58
CA LEU A 50 2.29 6.25 -8.44
C LEU A 50 1.60 7.58 -8.76
N LYS A 51 2.30 8.53 -9.40
CA LYS A 51 1.70 9.80 -9.83
C LYS A 51 0.57 9.59 -10.83
N LYS A 52 0.76 8.68 -11.78
CA LYS A 52 -0.29 8.34 -12.75
C LYS A 52 -1.50 7.74 -12.05
N ASP A 53 -1.31 6.80 -11.13
CA ASP A 53 -2.42 6.12 -10.44
C ASP A 53 -3.19 7.08 -9.51
N ILE A 54 -2.48 8.03 -8.86
CA ILE A 54 -3.09 9.12 -8.09
C ILE A 54 -4.00 9.96 -8.99
N ALA A 55 -3.52 10.33 -10.19
CA ALA A 55 -4.29 11.12 -11.16
C ALA A 55 -5.50 10.34 -11.71
N ASP A 56 -5.32 9.08 -12.09
CA ASP A 56 -6.38 8.20 -12.60
C ASP A 56 -7.54 8.03 -11.60
N LYS A 57 -7.23 8.09 -10.30
CA LYS A 57 -8.21 8.04 -9.20
C LYS A 57 -8.85 9.40 -8.87
N GLY A 58 -8.51 10.46 -9.59
CA GLY A 58 -9.02 11.80 -9.35
C GLY A 58 -8.57 12.39 -8.00
N ILE A 59 -7.45 11.93 -7.46
CA ILE A 59 -6.90 12.42 -6.19
C ILE A 59 -6.01 13.61 -6.47
N MET A 60 -6.13 14.67 -5.65
CA MET A 60 -5.34 15.87 -5.80
C MET A 60 -3.86 15.59 -5.49
N PHE A 61 -3.00 15.82 -6.45
CA PHE A 61 -1.55 15.78 -6.27
C PHE A 61 -1.06 17.19 -5.92
N PHE A 62 -0.36 17.33 -4.78
CA PHE A 62 0.12 18.63 -4.30
C PHE A 62 1.55 18.89 -4.78
N SER A 63 2.47 17.97 -4.49
CA SER A 63 3.87 18.15 -4.87
C SER A 63 4.68 16.85 -4.80
N ALA A 64 5.87 16.90 -5.40
CA ALA A 64 6.93 15.92 -5.19
C ALA A 64 8.18 16.66 -4.73
N VAL A 65 8.84 16.14 -3.70
CA VAL A 65 10.11 16.67 -3.19
C VAL A 65 11.20 15.64 -3.47
N ASP A 66 12.11 15.95 -4.38
CA ASP A 66 13.32 15.16 -4.61
C ASP A 66 14.33 15.46 -3.48
N GLN A 67 14.30 14.62 -2.47
CA GLN A 67 15.17 14.78 -1.28
C GLN A 67 16.63 14.50 -1.60
N SER A 68 16.90 13.59 -2.54
CA SER A 68 18.28 13.31 -2.99
C SER A 68 18.90 14.49 -3.73
N LYS A 69 18.11 15.19 -4.58
CA LYS A 69 18.57 16.41 -5.22
C LYS A 69 18.84 17.52 -4.20
N LEU A 70 17.93 17.73 -3.25
CA LEU A 70 18.14 18.73 -2.18
C LEU A 70 19.39 18.43 -1.36
N ALA A 71 19.68 17.17 -1.06
CA ALA A 71 20.89 16.76 -0.38
C ALA A 71 22.14 17.04 -1.23
N ALA A 72 22.09 16.70 -2.52
CA ALA A 72 23.20 16.96 -3.44
C ALA A 72 23.50 18.46 -3.59
N ASP A 73 22.48 19.31 -3.67
CA ASP A 73 22.62 20.78 -3.72
C ASP A 73 23.29 21.32 -2.42
N ALA A 74 23.17 20.59 -1.29
CA ALA A 74 23.83 20.89 -0.02
C ALA A 74 25.19 20.17 0.16
N GLY A 75 25.70 19.48 -0.86
CA GLY A 75 26.94 18.72 -0.80
C GLY A 75 26.84 17.41 0.00
N ILE A 76 25.64 16.91 0.24
CA ILE A 76 25.38 15.68 1.01
C ILE A 76 25.01 14.55 0.02
N ASN A 77 25.65 13.40 0.17
CA ASN A 77 25.31 12.21 -0.61
C ASN A 77 24.17 11.45 0.07
N LEU A 78 22.96 11.59 -0.46
CA LEU A 78 21.78 10.84 -0.05
C LEU A 78 21.41 9.86 -1.16
N ARG A 79 21.05 8.63 -0.77
CA ARG A 79 20.47 7.67 -1.73
C ARG A 79 19.19 8.24 -2.37
N PRO A 80 18.82 7.74 -3.57
CA PRO A 80 17.61 8.19 -4.26
C PRO A 80 16.38 8.15 -3.35
N SER A 81 15.73 9.30 -3.19
CA SER A 81 14.60 9.49 -2.27
C SER A 81 13.69 10.61 -2.78
N THR A 82 12.42 10.30 -2.96
CA THR A 82 11.39 11.25 -3.40
C THR A 82 10.16 11.14 -2.52
N LEU A 83 9.71 12.26 -1.96
CA LEU A 83 8.47 12.35 -1.19
C LEU A 83 7.34 12.88 -2.07
N LEU A 84 6.27 12.09 -2.22
CA LEU A 84 5.04 12.48 -2.90
C LEU A 84 4.02 12.96 -1.87
N MET A 85 3.35 14.08 -2.14
CA MET A 85 2.28 14.63 -1.32
C MET A 85 0.99 14.72 -2.13
N PHE A 86 -0.06 14.06 -1.66
CA PHE A 86 -1.36 14.03 -2.32
C PHE A 86 -2.50 13.82 -1.32
N GLY A 87 -3.74 13.99 -1.74
CA GLY A 87 -4.88 13.74 -0.86
C GLY A 87 -6.22 14.09 -1.49
N ASN A 88 -7.27 13.68 -0.78
CA ASN A 88 -8.64 14.04 -1.09
C ASN A 88 -9.12 15.04 -0.01
N PRO A 89 -9.25 16.36 -0.33
CA PRO A 89 -9.63 17.37 0.66
C PRO A 89 -10.95 17.06 1.39
N PRO A 90 -12.04 16.65 0.72
CA PRO A 90 -13.28 16.26 1.39
C PRO A 90 -13.14 15.14 2.41
N LEU A 91 -12.17 14.22 2.21
CA LEU A 91 -11.89 13.13 3.14
C LEU A 91 -10.91 13.57 4.24
N GLY A 92 -9.78 14.16 3.87
CA GLY A 92 -8.70 14.49 4.79
C GLY A 92 -9.08 15.57 5.81
N THR A 93 -9.89 16.57 5.40
CA THR A 93 -10.34 17.63 6.31
C THR A 93 -11.27 17.11 7.41
N GLN A 94 -11.94 15.99 7.23
CA GLN A 94 -12.77 15.39 8.29
C GLN A 94 -11.95 14.93 9.50
N PHE A 95 -10.70 14.53 9.32
CA PHE A 95 -9.81 14.22 10.45
C PHE A 95 -9.52 15.46 11.28
N MET A 96 -9.28 16.60 10.61
CA MET A 96 -9.01 17.88 11.27
C MET A 96 -10.23 18.46 11.99
N THR A 97 -11.47 18.11 11.61
CA THR A 97 -12.67 18.48 12.35
C THR A 97 -12.80 17.73 13.67
N SER A 98 -12.20 16.55 13.80
CA SER A 98 -12.15 15.78 15.05
C SER A 98 -10.96 16.20 15.91
N ASN A 99 -9.77 16.32 15.33
CA ASN A 99 -8.57 16.86 15.99
C ASN A 99 -7.76 17.72 15.00
N PRO A 100 -7.67 19.05 15.18
CA PRO A 100 -6.99 19.95 14.25
C PRO A 100 -5.49 19.63 14.08
N TYR A 101 -4.84 19.04 15.09
CA TYR A 101 -3.43 18.65 15.00
C TYR A 101 -3.19 17.46 14.04
N SER A 102 -4.24 16.73 13.63
CA SER A 102 -4.12 15.71 12.60
C SER A 102 -3.71 16.27 11.24
N GLY A 103 -3.82 17.58 11.04
CA GLY A 103 -3.26 18.29 9.89
C GLY A 103 -1.75 18.13 9.71
N LEU A 104 -1.00 17.71 10.75
CA LEU A 104 0.41 17.36 10.64
C LEU A 104 0.64 16.09 9.78
N ASP A 105 -0.35 15.20 9.70
CA ASP A 105 -0.30 13.97 8.93
C ASP A 105 -1.12 14.04 7.62
N TRP A 106 -1.63 15.24 7.27
CA TRP A 106 -2.30 15.50 6.01
C TRP A 106 -1.67 16.73 5.31
N PRO A 107 -1.42 16.72 4.00
CA PRO A 107 -1.69 15.69 2.99
C PRO A 107 -0.97 14.35 3.25
N VAL A 108 -1.45 13.28 2.60
CA VAL A 108 -0.77 11.99 2.62
C VAL A 108 0.66 12.15 2.11
N ARG A 109 1.61 11.59 2.84
CA ARG A 109 3.04 11.55 2.47
C ARG A 109 3.42 10.13 2.11
N LEU A 110 3.80 9.92 0.87
CA LEU A 110 4.27 8.65 0.34
C LEU A 110 5.74 8.80 -0.08
N LEU A 111 6.62 8.17 0.66
CA LEU A 111 8.07 8.19 0.40
C LEU A 111 8.43 7.07 -0.55
N VAL A 112 9.14 7.38 -1.63
CA VAL A 112 9.76 6.41 -2.53
C VAL A 112 11.27 6.48 -2.31
N ILE A 113 11.88 5.38 -1.87
CA ILE A 113 13.32 5.32 -1.55
C ILE A 113 13.98 4.12 -2.19
N GLN A 114 15.30 4.23 -2.40
CA GLN A 114 16.18 3.09 -2.69
C GLN A 114 16.99 2.74 -1.43
N ASP A 115 16.98 1.47 -1.01
CA ASP A 115 17.72 1.00 0.15
C ASP A 115 19.18 0.65 -0.17
N ASP A 116 19.92 0.16 0.84
CA ASP A 116 21.34 -0.22 0.71
C ASP A 116 21.59 -1.37 -0.27
N LYS A 117 20.55 -2.16 -0.56
CA LYS A 117 20.61 -3.28 -1.49
C LYS A 117 20.21 -2.89 -2.91
N GLY A 118 19.88 -1.61 -3.12
CA GLY A 118 19.36 -1.11 -4.39
C GLY A 118 17.87 -1.42 -4.62
N GLU A 119 17.16 -1.94 -3.60
CA GLU A 119 15.74 -2.24 -3.68
C GLU A 119 14.92 -0.97 -3.49
N VAL A 120 13.84 -0.85 -4.27
CA VAL A 120 12.95 0.33 -4.22
C VAL A 120 11.72 0.03 -3.37
N TRP A 121 11.38 0.96 -2.49
CA TRP A 121 10.27 0.86 -1.55
C TRP A 121 9.40 2.09 -1.61
N ALA A 122 8.08 1.88 -1.57
CA ALA A 122 7.10 2.91 -1.28
C ALA A 122 6.66 2.77 0.18
N ALA A 123 6.80 3.83 0.98
CA ALA A 123 6.52 3.80 2.41
C ALA A 123 5.60 4.94 2.83
N TYR A 124 4.63 4.65 3.69
CA TYR A 124 3.69 5.64 4.22
C TYR A 124 3.26 5.28 5.65
N THR A 125 2.68 6.25 6.36
CA THR A 125 2.19 6.03 7.72
C THR A 125 0.83 5.33 7.68
N ASP A 126 0.68 4.28 8.48
CA ASP A 126 -0.58 3.56 8.69
C ASP A 126 -1.66 4.51 9.23
N PHE A 127 -2.83 4.52 8.61
CA PHE A 127 -3.92 5.40 9.01
C PHE A 127 -4.51 5.04 10.37
N ALA A 128 -4.51 3.77 10.77
CA ALA A 128 -4.92 3.39 12.12
C ALA A 128 -3.91 3.89 13.17
N TRP A 129 -2.62 3.95 12.82
CA TRP A 129 -1.61 4.57 13.68
C TRP A 129 -1.83 6.09 13.81
N ILE A 130 -2.15 6.79 12.70
CA ILE A 130 -2.50 8.22 12.72
C ILE A 130 -3.72 8.46 13.60
N ALA A 131 -4.78 7.64 13.48
CA ALA A 131 -5.96 7.74 14.32
C ALA A 131 -5.61 7.65 15.82
N ARG A 132 -4.79 6.66 16.19
CA ARG A 132 -4.31 6.49 17.59
C ARG A 132 -3.46 7.66 18.05
N ARG A 133 -2.51 8.12 17.22
CA ARG A 133 -1.63 9.26 17.52
C ARG A 133 -2.41 10.52 17.89
N HIS A 134 -3.51 10.78 17.19
CA HIS A 134 -4.33 11.97 17.38
C HIS A 134 -5.57 11.74 18.25
N GLY A 135 -5.75 10.52 18.81
CA GLY A 135 -6.90 10.17 19.64
C GLY A 135 -8.25 10.29 18.93
N ILE A 136 -8.28 10.10 17.59
CA ILE A 136 -9.51 10.21 16.79
C ILE A 136 -10.23 8.86 16.80
N THR A 137 -11.41 8.82 17.41
CA THR A 137 -12.22 7.59 17.55
C THR A 137 -13.54 7.64 16.78
N ASP A 138 -13.93 8.80 16.28
CA ASP A 138 -15.22 9.09 15.65
C ASP A 138 -15.17 9.16 14.12
N ARG A 139 -14.04 8.78 13.48
CA ARG A 139 -13.80 8.82 12.03
C ARG A 139 -13.31 7.48 11.47
N GLY A 140 -13.69 6.36 12.10
CA GLY A 140 -13.20 5.02 11.71
C GLY A 140 -13.48 4.67 10.25
N GLN A 141 -14.65 4.99 9.72
CA GLN A 141 -14.99 4.76 8.32
C GLN A 141 -14.08 5.56 7.38
N GLN A 142 -13.81 6.83 7.69
CA GLN A 142 -12.96 7.71 6.88
C GLN A 142 -11.50 7.24 6.89
N PHE A 143 -10.99 6.76 8.02
CA PHE A 143 -9.67 6.17 8.11
C PHE A 143 -9.56 4.88 7.29
N ASN A 144 -10.59 4.02 7.32
CA ASN A 144 -10.63 2.81 6.48
C ASN A 144 -10.65 3.15 4.99
N MET A 145 -11.41 4.16 4.58
CA MET A 145 -11.43 4.63 3.19
C MET A 145 -10.06 5.17 2.76
N ALA A 146 -9.39 5.96 3.59
CA ALA A 146 -8.06 6.49 3.31
C ALA A 146 -7.03 5.36 3.18
N SER A 147 -7.04 4.36 4.07
CA SER A 147 -6.20 3.17 3.99
C SER A 147 -6.39 2.45 2.66
N ALA A 148 -7.64 2.13 2.30
CA ALA A 148 -7.96 1.40 1.07
C ALA A 148 -7.48 2.15 -0.20
N VAL A 149 -7.58 3.48 -0.21
CA VAL A 149 -7.10 4.31 -1.32
C VAL A 149 -5.59 4.21 -1.47
N VAL A 150 -4.82 4.38 -0.37
CA VAL A 150 -3.35 4.35 -0.44
C VAL A 150 -2.84 2.94 -0.73
N GLU A 151 -3.47 1.90 -0.19
CA GLU A 151 -3.20 0.51 -0.54
C GLU A 151 -3.42 0.25 -2.04
N SER A 152 -4.52 0.74 -2.61
CA SER A 152 -4.81 0.64 -4.04
C SER A 152 -3.74 1.33 -4.87
N ILE A 153 -3.30 2.54 -4.50
CA ILE A 153 -2.24 3.29 -5.19
C ILE A 153 -0.93 2.50 -5.15
N THR A 154 -0.51 2.05 -3.97
CA THR A 154 0.77 1.35 -3.80
C THR A 154 0.77 -0.05 -4.39
N SER A 155 -0.39 -0.68 -4.56
CA SER A 155 -0.51 -1.99 -5.23
C SER A 155 -0.09 -1.93 -6.70
N SER A 156 -0.19 -0.76 -7.35
CA SER A 156 0.20 -0.55 -8.77
C SER A 156 1.69 -0.74 -9.03
N VAL A 157 2.52 -0.66 -8.00
CA VAL A 157 3.99 -0.82 -8.09
C VAL A 157 4.51 -2.06 -7.34
N LYS A 158 3.66 -2.78 -6.63
CA LYS A 158 4.03 -3.91 -5.80
C LYS A 158 4.73 -5.02 -6.61
N ALA A 159 5.85 -5.53 -6.07
CA ALA A 159 6.47 -6.75 -6.56
C ALA A 159 5.52 -7.95 -6.35
N LYS A 160 5.43 -8.80 -7.38
CA LYS A 160 4.60 -10.02 -7.35
C LYS A 160 5.28 -11.14 -6.59
#